data_181807d81ed4d88347c85884638a3b1f
#
_entry.id   181807d81ed4d88347c85884638a3b1f
#
_cell.length_a   1.000
_cell.length_b   1.000
_cell.length_c   1.000
_cell.angle_alpha   90.00
_cell.angle_beta   90.00
_cell.angle_gamma   90.00
#
_symmetry.space_group_name_H-M   'P 1'
#
loop_
_entity.id
_entity.type
_entity.pdbx_description
1 polymer ?
#
loop_
_entity_poly.entity_id
_entity_poly.type
_entity_poly.pdbx_seq_one_letter_code
_entity_poly.pdbx_strand_id
1 'polypeptide(L)'
;MLVPGTMRHCNKLILLALFAAIAVPLPARQAASPQPPAQAGTAPPLTVDTDPVRSPDVTAPVAPVAGTMVKQGEGYLLHTDVEEVVLNATVLDGSNLVENLTRENFTVLEDGAPQTLISFQHSDLPVSMGLVIDNSGSMYRKRPSVNKAALDLVQASNPQDEAFVVNFSDEAFIDCDLTADIGKLREGLSHIDSRGGTALYDAVVASADKLAADAKRPKQVLILITDGEDNASSLLLEQTIRRVQQLSGPVIYTIGLLFGDDVSKAEARHARRALEMLSTETGGMAFFPKSIEQIDQIAAEVARDIRSQYTLGYHSTKPSTEPGFRRVDVTAQAKGMGPLTVRTRTGYFPSVRREKPKPVAAK
;
A
#
# COMPACT_ATOMS: atom_id res chain seq x y z
N MET A 1 19.39 -48.47 58.49
CA MET A 1 19.99 -47.64 59.52
C MET A 1 19.49 -46.23 59.23
N LEU A 2 18.29 -45.84 59.70
CA LEU A 2 17.96 -45.11 60.89
C LEU A 2 18.73 -43.78 60.97
N VAL A 3 18.10 -42.64 60.56
CA VAL A 3 17.30 -41.74 61.43
C VAL A 3 18.16 -40.64 62.11
N PRO A 4 17.66 -39.51 62.61
CA PRO A 4 16.66 -38.54 62.14
C PRO A 4 17.10 -37.07 62.42
N GLY A 5 16.21 -36.17 62.03
CA GLY A 5 15.71 -35.06 62.87
C GLY A 5 16.54 -33.78 62.94
N THR A 6 15.94 -32.69 62.66
CA THR A 6 15.42 -31.81 63.70
C THR A 6 14.63 -30.62 63.11
N MET A 7 13.41 -30.51 63.58
CA MET A 7 12.59 -29.28 63.55
C MET A 7 13.27 -28.19 64.36
N ARG A 8 13.21 -26.94 63.87
CA ARG A 8 13.21 -25.78 64.77
C ARG A 8 12.18 -24.77 64.35
N HIS A 9 11.23 -24.62 65.28
CA HIS A 9 10.23 -23.56 65.37
C HIS A 9 10.89 -22.21 65.69
N CYS A 10 10.04 -21.17 65.50
CA CYS A 10 10.05 -19.84 66.14
C CYS A 10 10.47 -18.72 65.20
N ASN A 11 9.81 -17.62 65.07
CA ASN A 11 8.95 -16.87 65.98
C ASN A 11 8.17 -15.83 65.16
N LYS A 12 6.89 -15.70 65.45
CA LYS A 12 6.09 -14.55 65.03
C LYS A 12 6.47 -13.37 65.93
N LEU A 13 6.97 -12.29 65.34
CA LEU A 13 7.00 -10.97 66.01
C LEU A 13 5.97 -10.08 65.33
N ILE A 14 4.89 -9.82 66.07
CA ILE A 14 3.86 -8.84 65.77
C ILE A 14 4.45 -7.49 66.16
N LEU A 15 4.71 -6.62 65.17
CA LEU A 15 5.05 -5.22 65.42
C LEU A 15 3.79 -4.38 65.26
N LEU A 16 3.24 -3.94 66.40
CA LEU A 16 2.11 -3.00 66.48
C LEU A 16 2.66 -1.60 66.19
N ALA A 17 2.41 -1.04 64.99
CA ALA A 17 2.71 0.35 64.69
C ALA A 17 1.50 1.24 65.00
N LEU A 18 1.70 2.09 66.01
CA LEU A 18 0.76 3.14 66.41
C LEU A 18 0.71 4.21 65.34
N PHE A 19 -0.42 4.35 64.64
CA PHE A 19 -0.68 5.49 63.74
C PHE A 19 -1.18 6.68 64.58
N ALA A 20 -0.34 7.69 64.77
CA ALA A 20 -0.74 9.01 65.25
C ALA A 20 -1.44 9.76 64.11
N ALA A 21 -2.74 10.01 64.26
CA ALA A 21 -3.50 10.84 63.34
C ALA A 21 -3.12 12.31 63.50
N ILE A 22 -2.41 12.85 62.53
CA ILE A 22 -2.20 14.30 62.40
C ILE A 22 -3.41 14.84 61.61
N ALA A 23 -4.30 15.55 62.31
CA ALA A 23 -5.40 16.29 61.71
C ALA A 23 -4.85 17.54 61.00
N VAL A 24 -4.89 17.54 59.66
CA VAL A 24 -4.62 18.71 58.83
C VAL A 24 -5.96 19.46 58.65
N PRO A 25 -6.05 20.75 58.99
CA PRO A 25 -7.30 21.52 58.73
C PRO A 25 -7.52 21.72 57.25
N LEU A 26 -8.68 21.32 56.74
CA LEU A 26 -9.14 21.65 55.39
C LEU A 26 -9.43 23.16 55.29
N PRO A 27 -8.98 23.83 54.23
CA PRO A 27 -9.37 25.21 53.97
C PRO A 27 -10.88 25.26 53.59
N ALA A 28 -11.57 26.22 54.18
CA ALA A 28 -12.98 26.49 53.94
C ALA A 28 -13.22 26.72 52.43
N ARG A 29 -14.15 25.92 51.88
CA ARG A 29 -14.66 26.04 50.54
C ARG A 29 -15.49 27.31 50.42
N GLN A 30 -14.94 28.37 49.81
CA GLN A 30 -15.74 29.52 49.39
C GLN A 30 -16.81 29.06 48.37
N ALA A 31 -18.07 29.36 48.68
CA ALA A 31 -19.18 29.12 47.79
C ALA A 31 -18.99 30.00 46.53
N ALA A 32 -18.80 29.36 45.41
CA ALA A 32 -18.78 30.02 44.09
C ALA A 32 -20.18 30.53 43.78
N SER A 33 -20.29 31.79 43.41
CA SER A 33 -21.50 32.41 42.86
C SER A 33 -21.98 31.64 41.65
N PRO A 34 -23.29 31.55 41.38
CA PRO A 34 -23.81 30.86 40.20
C PRO A 34 -23.37 31.62 38.93
N GLN A 35 -22.57 30.95 38.11
CA GLN A 35 -22.33 31.43 36.74
C GLN A 35 -23.62 31.31 35.92
N PRO A 36 -23.87 32.26 35.03
CA PRO A 36 -24.99 32.15 34.10
C PRO A 36 -24.73 30.94 33.17
N PRO A 37 -25.81 30.30 32.67
CA PRO A 37 -25.68 29.12 31.82
C PRO A 37 -24.82 29.45 30.60
N ALA A 38 -23.75 28.67 30.41
CA ALA A 38 -22.95 28.76 29.22
C ALA A 38 -23.87 28.54 28.01
N GLN A 39 -23.91 29.49 27.13
CA GLN A 39 -24.51 29.33 25.81
C GLN A 39 -23.84 28.09 25.22
N ALA A 40 -24.68 27.15 24.77
CA ALA A 40 -24.24 26.02 23.99
C ALA A 40 -23.54 26.55 22.75
N GLY A 41 -22.23 26.73 22.85
CA GLY A 41 -21.39 26.96 21.71
C GLY A 41 -21.49 25.73 20.84
N THR A 42 -22.03 25.88 19.65
CA THR A 42 -21.92 24.90 18.59
C THR A 42 -20.47 24.48 18.55
N ALA A 43 -20.21 23.17 18.76
CA ALA A 43 -18.88 22.62 18.58
C ALA A 43 -18.35 23.10 17.22
N PRO A 44 -17.11 23.54 17.12
CA PRO A 44 -16.55 23.89 15.84
C PRO A 44 -16.70 22.67 14.92
N PRO A 45 -17.11 22.86 13.67
CA PRO A 45 -17.18 21.75 12.74
C PRO A 45 -15.79 21.09 12.74
N LEU A 46 -15.77 19.76 12.81
CA LEU A 46 -14.55 18.97 12.63
C LEU A 46 -14.03 19.33 11.24
N THR A 47 -13.11 20.26 11.16
CA THR A 47 -12.35 20.54 9.94
C THR A 47 -11.39 19.38 9.76
N VAL A 48 -11.82 18.40 8.99
CA VAL A 48 -11.02 17.23 8.62
C VAL A 48 -9.93 17.62 7.61
N ASP A 49 -9.95 18.85 7.13
CA ASP A 49 -9.04 19.35 6.11
C ASP A 49 -8.20 20.49 6.67
N THR A 50 -7.01 20.18 7.15
CA THR A 50 -5.98 21.14 7.53
C THR A 50 -5.05 21.47 6.38
N ASP A 51 -5.35 20.98 5.17
CA ASP A 51 -4.53 21.24 4.00
C ASP A 51 -4.77 22.70 3.53
N PRO A 52 -3.74 23.55 3.47
CA PRO A 52 -3.87 24.92 2.96
C PRO A 52 -4.12 24.97 1.45
N VAL A 53 -4.11 23.83 0.77
CA VAL A 53 -4.51 23.73 -0.64
C VAL A 53 -6.01 23.95 -0.73
N ARG A 54 -6.43 25.01 -1.40
CA ARG A 54 -7.85 25.26 -1.69
C ARG A 54 -8.44 24.02 -2.33
N SER A 55 -9.44 23.42 -1.66
CA SER A 55 -10.20 22.31 -2.22
C SER A 55 -10.72 22.70 -3.60
N PRO A 56 -10.55 21.87 -4.63
CA PRO A 56 -11.12 22.12 -5.95
C PRO A 56 -12.65 22.21 -5.92
N ASP A 57 -13.30 21.87 -4.81
CA ASP A 57 -14.76 21.90 -4.65
C ASP A 57 -15.35 23.30 -4.51
N VAL A 58 -14.52 24.35 -4.45
CA VAL A 58 -15.00 25.75 -4.33
C VAL A 58 -15.16 26.45 -5.70
N THR A 59 -14.79 25.79 -6.78
CA THR A 59 -15.10 26.27 -8.12
C THR A 59 -16.51 25.83 -8.52
N ALA A 60 -17.34 26.83 -8.91
CA ALA A 60 -18.68 26.58 -9.44
C ALA A 60 -18.71 25.37 -10.37
N PRO A 61 -19.80 24.56 -10.35
CA PRO A 61 -19.88 23.38 -11.20
C PRO A 61 -19.63 23.80 -12.64
N VAL A 62 -18.47 23.38 -13.16
CA VAL A 62 -18.18 23.52 -14.59
C VAL A 62 -19.17 22.62 -15.29
N ALA A 63 -19.99 23.18 -16.15
CA ALA A 63 -20.89 22.44 -16.99
C ALA A 63 -20.10 21.30 -17.67
N PRO A 64 -20.68 20.09 -17.81
CA PRO A 64 -19.96 18.97 -18.40
C PRO A 64 -19.45 19.40 -19.76
N VAL A 65 -18.14 19.37 -19.94
CA VAL A 65 -17.52 19.62 -21.23
C VAL A 65 -17.87 18.43 -22.10
N ALA A 66 -18.96 18.54 -22.83
CA ALA A 66 -19.20 17.65 -23.97
C ALA A 66 -17.95 17.73 -24.85
N GLY A 67 -17.39 16.56 -25.21
CA GLY A 67 -16.12 16.42 -25.89
C GLY A 67 -15.82 17.52 -26.91
N THR A 68 -14.57 17.92 -27.01
CA THR A 68 -14.16 19.07 -27.83
C THR A 68 -14.51 18.82 -29.29
N MET A 69 -15.52 19.53 -29.82
CA MET A 69 -15.83 19.50 -31.25
C MET A 69 -14.80 20.35 -31.99
N VAL A 70 -13.96 19.71 -32.77
CA VAL A 70 -13.05 20.42 -33.70
C VAL A 70 -13.64 20.36 -35.08
N LYS A 71 -13.93 21.54 -35.69
CA LYS A 71 -14.36 21.61 -37.07
C LYS A 71 -13.17 21.32 -37.98
N GLN A 72 -13.24 20.20 -38.73
CA GLN A 72 -12.27 19.83 -39.74
C GLN A 72 -12.95 19.75 -41.10
N GLY A 73 -12.82 20.76 -41.93
CA GLY A 73 -13.54 20.90 -43.19
C GLY A 73 -15.04 21.14 -43.00
N GLU A 74 -15.90 20.37 -43.69
CA GLU A 74 -17.37 20.44 -43.52
C GLU A 74 -17.92 19.51 -42.43
N GLY A 75 -17.05 18.76 -41.71
CA GLY A 75 -17.40 17.82 -40.65
C GLY A 75 -16.96 18.28 -39.26
N TYR A 76 -17.59 17.71 -38.25
CA TYR A 76 -17.18 17.88 -36.85
C TYR A 76 -16.54 16.58 -36.36
N LEU A 77 -15.32 16.66 -35.85
CA LEU A 77 -14.68 15.54 -35.14
C LEU A 77 -14.94 15.68 -33.65
N LEU A 78 -15.66 14.74 -33.09
CA LEU A 78 -15.85 14.64 -31.65
C LEU A 78 -14.65 13.87 -31.07
N HIS A 79 -13.71 14.58 -30.45
CA HIS A 79 -12.68 13.94 -29.62
C HIS A 79 -13.30 13.61 -28.25
N THR A 80 -13.63 12.36 -28.05
CA THR A 80 -13.93 11.84 -26.72
C THR A 80 -12.63 11.29 -26.15
N ASP A 81 -12.04 11.97 -25.18
CA ASP A 81 -10.93 11.41 -24.40
C ASP A 81 -11.48 10.28 -23.51
N VAL A 82 -11.49 9.08 -24.05
CA VAL A 82 -11.89 7.88 -23.32
C VAL A 82 -10.62 7.26 -22.77
N GLU A 83 -10.45 7.34 -21.46
CA GLU A 83 -9.32 6.71 -20.77
C GLU A 83 -9.55 5.18 -20.67
N GLU A 84 -8.57 4.40 -21.11
CA GLU A 84 -8.59 2.96 -20.91
C GLU A 84 -8.21 2.64 -19.48
N VAL A 85 -9.07 1.91 -18.79
CA VAL A 85 -8.79 1.36 -17.45
C VAL A 85 -8.12 0.01 -17.64
N VAL A 86 -6.86 -0.11 -17.22
CA VAL A 86 -6.07 -1.33 -17.30
C VAL A 86 -6.02 -2.01 -15.94
N LEU A 87 -6.35 -3.29 -15.90
CA LEU A 87 -6.31 -4.14 -14.72
C LEU A 87 -5.31 -5.27 -14.93
N ASN A 88 -4.42 -5.47 -13.96
CA ASN A 88 -3.63 -6.69 -13.86
C ASN A 88 -4.36 -7.67 -12.93
N ALA A 89 -4.64 -8.87 -13.41
CA ALA A 89 -5.44 -9.85 -12.70
C ALA A 89 -4.71 -11.21 -12.61
N THR A 90 -4.56 -11.74 -11.41
CA THR A 90 -4.11 -13.10 -11.18
C THR A 90 -5.32 -13.99 -10.93
N VAL A 91 -5.41 -15.14 -11.57
CA VAL A 91 -6.49 -16.10 -11.39
C VAL A 91 -6.00 -17.38 -10.73
N LEU A 92 -6.73 -17.84 -9.73
CA LEU A 92 -6.38 -18.98 -8.90
C LEU A 92 -7.53 -20.01 -8.87
N ASP A 93 -7.17 -21.29 -8.97
CA ASP A 93 -7.99 -22.44 -8.56
C ASP A 93 -7.40 -23.00 -7.26
N GLY A 94 -8.01 -22.64 -6.14
CA GLY A 94 -7.41 -22.85 -4.83
C GLY A 94 -6.10 -22.05 -4.68
N SER A 95 -4.96 -22.74 -4.63
CA SER A 95 -3.61 -22.15 -4.58
C SER A 95 -2.89 -22.17 -5.93
N ASN A 96 -3.47 -22.76 -6.96
CA ASN A 96 -2.80 -22.95 -8.24
C ASN A 96 -3.13 -21.79 -9.19
N LEU A 97 -2.11 -21.28 -9.89
CA LEU A 97 -2.28 -20.29 -10.94
C LEU A 97 -3.01 -20.91 -12.15
N VAL A 98 -3.96 -20.17 -12.71
CA VAL A 98 -4.71 -20.55 -13.90
C VAL A 98 -4.27 -19.63 -15.03
N GLU A 99 -3.60 -20.18 -16.05
CA GLU A 99 -2.93 -19.42 -17.11
C GLU A 99 -3.55 -19.62 -18.51
N ASN A 100 -4.62 -20.40 -18.61
CA ASN A 100 -5.21 -20.80 -19.92
C ASN A 100 -6.61 -20.22 -20.16
N LEU A 101 -6.96 -19.12 -19.51
CA LEU A 101 -8.23 -18.44 -19.71
C LEU A 101 -8.19 -17.52 -20.93
N THR A 102 -9.36 -17.35 -21.52
CA THR A 102 -9.60 -16.42 -22.63
C THR A 102 -10.43 -15.22 -22.14
N ARG A 103 -10.59 -14.21 -22.99
CA ARG A 103 -11.37 -13.01 -22.69
C ARG A 103 -12.79 -13.32 -22.22
N GLU A 104 -13.42 -14.32 -22.82
CA GLU A 104 -14.82 -14.71 -22.58
C GLU A 104 -15.02 -15.33 -21.19
N ASN A 105 -13.93 -15.73 -20.53
CA ASN A 105 -13.97 -16.25 -19.17
C ASN A 105 -14.14 -15.15 -18.11
N PHE A 106 -13.87 -13.88 -18.46
CA PHE A 106 -13.86 -12.78 -17.51
C PHE A 106 -15.12 -11.94 -17.57
N THR A 107 -15.58 -11.52 -16.40
CA THR A 107 -16.61 -10.49 -16.25
C THR A 107 -16.06 -9.39 -15.35
N VAL A 108 -16.14 -8.15 -15.82
CA VAL A 108 -15.69 -6.95 -15.08
C VAL A 108 -16.90 -6.10 -14.75
N LEU A 109 -17.02 -5.72 -13.49
CA LEU A 109 -18.02 -4.77 -12.99
C LEU A 109 -17.31 -3.54 -12.45
N GLU A 110 -17.78 -2.36 -12.80
CA GLU A 110 -17.38 -1.09 -12.18
C GLU A 110 -18.59 -0.51 -11.44
N ASP A 111 -18.47 -0.33 -10.13
CA ASP A 111 -19.58 0.06 -9.24
C ASP A 111 -20.85 -0.76 -9.47
N GLY A 112 -20.68 -2.06 -9.75
CA GLY A 112 -21.76 -3.00 -10.04
C GLY A 112 -22.29 -2.97 -11.49
N ALA A 113 -21.84 -2.03 -12.32
CA ALA A 113 -22.22 -1.97 -13.73
C ALA A 113 -21.26 -2.80 -14.62
N PRO A 114 -21.76 -3.68 -15.50
CA PRO A 114 -20.90 -4.49 -16.35
C PRO A 114 -20.15 -3.64 -17.38
N GLN A 115 -18.85 -3.93 -17.52
CA GLN A 115 -17.96 -3.27 -18.45
C GLN A 115 -17.56 -4.20 -19.59
N THR A 116 -17.45 -3.66 -20.81
CA THR A 116 -17.01 -4.42 -21.97
C THR A 116 -15.48 -4.36 -22.06
N LEU A 117 -14.83 -5.52 -22.03
CA LEU A 117 -13.38 -5.60 -22.26
C LEU A 117 -13.07 -5.21 -23.71
N ILE A 118 -12.16 -4.28 -23.89
CA ILE A 118 -11.67 -3.84 -25.22
C ILE A 118 -10.28 -4.42 -25.51
N SER A 119 -9.45 -4.60 -24.49
CA SER A 119 -8.16 -5.28 -24.59
C SER A 119 -8.09 -6.47 -23.63
N PHE A 120 -7.37 -7.50 -24.04
CA PHE A 120 -7.09 -8.70 -23.27
C PHE A 120 -5.74 -9.24 -23.67
N GLN A 121 -4.87 -9.44 -22.70
CA GLN A 121 -3.55 -9.99 -22.94
C GLN A 121 -3.15 -10.92 -21.79
N HIS A 122 -2.58 -12.07 -22.15
CA HIS A 122 -1.92 -12.97 -21.23
C HIS A 122 -0.55 -13.30 -21.85
N SER A 123 0.43 -12.50 -21.50
CA SER A 123 1.81 -12.68 -21.95
C SER A 123 2.77 -12.11 -20.90
N ASP A 124 4.01 -12.58 -20.92
CA ASP A 124 5.07 -12.09 -20.06
C ASP A 124 5.50 -10.67 -20.50
N LEU A 125 4.73 -9.69 -20.03
CA LEU A 125 5.02 -8.28 -20.31
C LEU A 125 6.17 -7.79 -19.43
N PRO A 126 7.07 -6.95 -19.99
CA PRO A 126 8.12 -6.32 -19.18
C PRO A 126 7.56 -5.45 -18.05
N VAL A 127 8.29 -5.39 -16.95
CA VAL A 127 7.90 -4.73 -15.70
C VAL A 127 8.90 -3.63 -15.32
N SER A 128 8.40 -2.47 -14.89
CA SER A 128 9.17 -1.52 -14.07
C SER A 128 8.91 -1.82 -12.60
N MET A 129 9.95 -2.19 -11.86
CA MET A 129 9.87 -2.74 -10.52
C MET A 129 10.54 -1.82 -9.50
N GLY A 130 9.87 -1.54 -8.38
CA GLY A 130 10.50 -0.89 -7.23
C GLY A 130 10.80 -1.92 -6.13
N LEU A 131 12.06 -2.04 -5.75
CA LEU A 131 12.50 -2.79 -4.57
C LEU A 131 12.56 -1.81 -3.40
N VAL A 132 11.57 -1.90 -2.49
CA VAL A 132 11.41 -1.01 -1.34
C VAL A 132 11.77 -1.79 -0.09
N ILE A 133 12.97 -1.56 0.43
CA ILE A 133 13.57 -2.40 1.46
C ILE A 133 13.74 -1.62 2.74
N ASP A 134 13.17 -2.16 3.80
CA ASP A 134 13.35 -1.67 5.15
C ASP A 134 14.83 -1.75 5.57
N ASN A 135 15.33 -0.62 6.05
CA ASN A 135 16.70 -0.45 6.53
C ASN A 135 16.73 0.01 8.00
N SER A 136 15.64 -0.23 8.74
CA SER A 136 15.56 0.01 10.19
C SER A 136 16.50 -0.89 10.98
N GLY A 137 16.71 -0.58 12.25
CA GLY A 137 17.68 -1.27 13.09
C GLY A 137 17.44 -2.77 13.25
N SER A 138 16.17 -3.23 13.25
CA SER A 138 15.78 -4.64 13.36
C SER A 138 16.14 -5.48 12.14
N MET A 139 16.29 -4.85 10.99
CA MET A 139 16.62 -5.51 9.72
C MET A 139 18.11 -5.91 9.58
N TYR A 140 19.00 -5.42 10.44
CA TYR A 140 20.45 -5.60 10.30
C TYR A 140 20.87 -7.04 9.98
N ARG A 141 20.36 -8.02 10.73
CA ARG A 141 20.71 -9.44 10.55
C ARG A 141 19.99 -10.10 9.37
N LYS A 142 18.87 -9.53 8.92
CA LYS A 142 18.03 -10.07 7.84
C LYS A 142 18.45 -9.57 6.47
N ARG A 143 19.06 -8.37 6.39
CA ARG A 143 19.45 -7.69 5.15
C ARG A 143 20.25 -8.54 4.15
N PRO A 144 21.28 -9.32 4.53
CA PRO A 144 22.03 -10.11 3.54
C PRO A 144 21.15 -11.09 2.76
N SER A 145 20.23 -11.79 3.44
CA SER A 145 19.31 -12.73 2.81
C SER A 145 18.24 -12.01 1.97
N VAL A 146 17.73 -10.88 2.47
CA VAL A 146 16.78 -10.02 1.75
C VAL A 146 17.40 -9.50 0.46
N ASN A 147 18.60 -8.97 0.51
CA ASN A 147 19.32 -8.44 -0.66
C ASN A 147 19.55 -9.51 -1.71
N LYS A 148 19.95 -10.72 -1.26
CA LYS A 148 20.10 -11.87 -2.16
C LYS A 148 18.79 -12.20 -2.85
N ALA A 149 17.71 -12.38 -2.09
CA ALA A 149 16.41 -12.74 -2.63
C ALA A 149 15.85 -11.67 -3.59
N ALA A 150 16.04 -10.38 -3.29
CA ALA A 150 15.67 -9.28 -4.17
C ALA A 150 16.42 -9.31 -5.49
N LEU A 151 17.73 -9.60 -5.47
CA LEU A 151 18.53 -9.77 -6.70
C LEU A 151 18.11 -11.01 -7.47
N ASP A 152 17.89 -12.14 -6.80
CA ASP A 152 17.46 -13.39 -7.44
C ASP A 152 16.09 -13.20 -8.11
N LEU A 153 15.18 -12.45 -7.50
CA LEU A 153 13.87 -12.11 -8.07
C LEU A 153 14.05 -11.34 -9.38
N VAL A 154 14.87 -10.29 -9.40
CA VAL A 154 15.11 -9.50 -10.63
C VAL A 154 15.81 -10.33 -11.69
N GLN A 155 16.76 -11.19 -11.30
CA GLN A 155 17.48 -12.08 -12.25
C GLN A 155 16.56 -13.16 -12.83
N ALA A 156 15.60 -13.66 -12.05
CA ALA A 156 14.59 -14.62 -12.50
C ALA A 156 13.48 -13.99 -13.35
N SER A 157 13.45 -12.66 -13.43
CA SER A 157 12.47 -11.88 -14.18
C SER A 157 12.81 -11.78 -15.67
N ASN A 158 11.97 -11.09 -16.44
CA ASN A 158 12.18 -10.90 -17.87
C ASN A 158 13.44 -10.04 -18.12
N PRO A 159 14.32 -10.39 -19.06
CA PRO A 159 15.51 -9.58 -19.39
C PRO A 159 15.21 -8.14 -19.79
N GLN A 160 13.97 -7.83 -20.15
CA GLN A 160 13.54 -6.47 -20.48
C GLN A 160 13.00 -5.70 -19.26
N ASP A 161 12.94 -6.34 -18.10
CA ASP A 161 12.53 -5.66 -16.86
C ASP A 161 13.58 -4.62 -16.45
N GLU A 162 13.10 -3.62 -15.73
CA GLU A 162 13.95 -2.63 -15.08
C GLU A 162 13.53 -2.52 -13.63
N ALA A 163 14.47 -2.25 -12.75
CA ALA A 163 14.19 -2.08 -11.34
C ALA A 163 14.93 -0.86 -10.77
N PHE A 164 14.40 -0.29 -9.69
CA PHE A 164 15.08 0.68 -8.84
C PHE A 164 15.09 0.18 -7.40
N VAL A 165 15.97 0.76 -6.57
CA VAL A 165 16.09 0.40 -5.16
C VAL A 165 15.81 1.62 -4.30
N VAL A 166 14.90 1.47 -3.35
CA VAL A 166 14.65 2.39 -2.26
C VAL A 166 14.96 1.67 -0.96
N ASN A 167 15.91 2.18 -0.20
CA ASN A 167 16.10 1.79 1.20
C ASN A 167 15.43 2.83 2.10
N PHE A 168 14.70 2.41 3.11
CA PHE A 168 14.01 3.34 4.01
C PHE A 168 14.21 2.97 5.48
N SER A 169 14.24 4.00 6.33
CA SER A 169 14.21 3.93 7.78
C SER A 169 13.30 5.05 8.30
N ASP A 170 13.84 6.09 8.92
CA ASP A 170 13.08 7.33 9.25
C ASP A 170 12.70 8.12 7.99
N GLU A 171 13.44 7.94 6.90
CA GLU A 171 13.22 8.55 5.59
C GLU A 171 13.49 7.51 4.48
N ALA A 172 12.98 7.78 3.27
CA ALA A 172 13.19 6.93 2.10
C ALA A 172 14.27 7.51 1.18
N PHE A 173 15.23 6.67 0.78
CA PHE A 173 16.36 7.05 -0.08
C PHE A 173 16.37 6.20 -1.34
N ILE A 174 16.52 6.84 -2.51
CA ILE A 174 16.72 6.16 -3.79
C ILE A 174 18.19 5.83 -3.91
N ASP A 175 18.56 4.58 -3.69
CA ASP A 175 19.95 4.13 -3.75
C ASP A 175 20.36 3.61 -5.14
N CYS A 176 19.38 3.32 -5.98
CA CYS A 176 19.59 2.97 -7.39
C CYS A 176 18.39 3.41 -8.22
N ASP A 177 18.63 4.16 -9.30
CA ASP A 177 17.60 4.52 -10.27
C ASP A 177 17.20 3.34 -11.17
N LEU A 178 16.08 3.50 -11.91
CA LEU A 178 15.56 2.49 -12.83
C LEU A 178 16.65 2.01 -13.80
N THR A 179 16.97 0.74 -13.72
CA THR A 179 18.00 0.08 -14.54
C THR A 179 17.71 -1.42 -14.71
N ALA A 180 18.19 -1.99 -15.80
CA ALA A 180 18.29 -3.45 -15.99
C ALA A 180 19.67 -3.99 -15.56
N ASP A 181 20.58 -3.14 -15.11
CA ASP A 181 21.94 -3.52 -14.69
C ASP A 181 21.94 -4.11 -13.28
N ILE A 182 22.09 -5.42 -13.18
CA ILE A 182 22.12 -6.16 -11.89
C ILE A 182 23.28 -5.69 -10.99
N GLY A 183 24.41 -5.23 -11.59
CA GLY A 183 25.55 -4.71 -10.83
C GLY A 183 25.18 -3.45 -10.05
N LYS A 184 24.48 -2.52 -10.70
CA LYS A 184 23.98 -1.29 -10.06
C LYS A 184 22.92 -1.57 -9.01
N LEU A 185 22.01 -2.51 -9.28
CA LEU A 185 21.01 -2.91 -8.29
C LEU A 185 21.65 -3.53 -7.05
N ARG A 186 22.68 -4.36 -7.24
CA ARG A 186 23.46 -4.93 -6.13
C ARG A 186 24.17 -3.85 -5.32
N GLU A 187 24.73 -2.85 -5.96
CA GLU A 187 25.36 -1.71 -5.30
C GLU A 187 24.33 -0.95 -4.45
N GLY A 188 23.18 -0.56 -5.02
CA GLY A 188 22.10 0.10 -4.28
C GLY A 188 21.60 -0.73 -3.08
N LEU A 189 21.43 -2.04 -3.25
CA LEU A 189 21.06 -2.95 -2.15
C LEU A 189 22.12 -3.09 -1.07
N SER A 190 23.39 -2.79 -1.38
CA SER A 190 24.51 -2.90 -0.42
C SER A 190 24.57 -1.74 0.58
N HIS A 191 23.82 -0.67 0.36
CA HIS A 191 23.74 0.47 1.27
C HIS A 191 22.92 0.08 2.52
N ILE A 192 23.59 -0.58 3.47
CA ILE A 192 23.00 -1.04 4.72
C ILE A 192 23.44 -0.12 5.84
N ASP A 193 22.54 0.71 6.33
CA ASP A 193 22.77 1.57 7.50
C ASP A 193 22.08 1.01 8.76
N SER A 194 20.99 0.31 8.59
CA SER A 194 20.19 -0.41 9.59
C SER A 194 20.07 0.34 10.93
N ARG A 195 19.50 1.52 10.88
CA ARG A 195 19.24 2.39 12.02
C ARG A 195 17.93 3.16 11.86
N GLY A 196 17.45 3.78 12.95
CA GLY A 196 16.25 4.59 12.94
C GLY A 196 14.96 3.78 13.01
N GLY A 197 13.85 4.45 12.74
CA GLY A 197 12.50 3.90 12.72
C GLY A 197 12.12 3.29 11.37
N THR A 198 10.82 3.25 11.08
CA THR A 198 10.25 2.60 9.90
C THR A 198 9.20 3.52 9.28
N ALA A 199 9.58 4.37 8.30
CA ALA A 199 8.69 5.25 7.54
C ALA A 199 8.11 4.51 6.32
N LEU A 200 7.36 3.45 6.58
CA LEU A 200 6.85 2.51 5.57
C LEU A 200 5.92 3.18 4.56
N TYR A 201 4.94 3.95 5.05
CA TYR A 201 3.91 4.54 4.20
C TYR A 201 4.49 5.65 3.32
N ASP A 202 5.38 6.47 3.86
CA ASP A 202 6.09 7.51 3.10
C ASP A 202 6.95 6.89 2.00
N ALA A 203 7.65 5.78 2.29
CA ALA A 203 8.46 5.04 1.32
C ALA A 203 7.61 4.44 0.18
N VAL A 204 6.44 3.89 0.50
CA VAL A 204 5.51 3.36 -0.52
C VAL A 204 5.02 4.46 -1.44
N VAL A 205 4.61 5.62 -0.89
CA VAL A 205 4.14 6.74 -1.71
C VAL A 205 5.25 7.30 -2.59
N ALA A 206 6.44 7.54 -2.04
CA ALA A 206 7.58 8.03 -2.80
C ALA A 206 7.96 7.08 -3.95
N SER A 207 7.92 5.77 -3.69
CA SER A 207 8.22 4.74 -4.70
C SER A 207 7.12 4.64 -5.77
N ALA A 208 5.85 4.76 -5.40
CA ALA A 208 4.74 4.78 -6.34
C ALA A 208 4.76 6.03 -7.23
N ASP A 209 5.05 7.20 -6.67
CA ASP A 209 5.22 8.44 -7.42
C ASP A 209 6.41 8.36 -8.40
N LYS A 210 7.51 7.73 -7.99
CA LYS A 210 8.67 7.47 -8.87
C LYS A 210 8.28 6.57 -10.04
N LEU A 211 7.57 5.48 -9.80
CA LEU A 211 7.07 4.62 -10.89
C LEU A 211 6.16 5.40 -11.84
N ALA A 212 5.22 6.18 -11.32
CA ALA A 212 4.32 6.96 -12.14
C ALA A 212 5.05 7.99 -13.02
N ALA A 213 6.19 8.53 -12.55
CA ALA A 213 6.97 9.51 -13.28
C ALA A 213 7.94 8.87 -14.30
N ASP A 214 8.61 7.79 -13.94
CA ASP A 214 9.82 7.31 -14.63
C ASP A 214 9.63 5.95 -15.33
N ALA A 215 8.61 5.16 -14.97
CA ALA A 215 8.41 3.82 -15.50
C ALA A 215 8.17 3.82 -17.02
N LYS A 216 8.89 2.94 -17.72
CA LYS A 216 8.80 2.79 -19.18
C LYS A 216 8.12 1.50 -19.61
N ARG A 217 7.93 0.56 -18.67
CA ARG A 217 7.33 -0.74 -18.95
C ARG A 217 5.82 -0.71 -18.71
N PRO A 218 5.06 -1.54 -19.41
CA PRO A 218 3.59 -1.54 -19.32
C PRO A 218 3.05 -2.00 -17.96
N LYS A 219 3.81 -2.84 -17.24
CA LYS A 219 3.48 -3.25 -15.88
C LYS A 219 4.33 -2.51 -14.86
N GLN A 220 3.72 -2.15 -13.75
CA GLN A 220 4.39 -1.49 -12.63
C GLN A 220 4.16 -2.30 -11.35
N VAL A 221 5.22 -2.59 -10.62
CA VAL A 221 5.18 -3.41 -9.41
C VAL A 221 6.05 -2.78 -8.32
N LEU A 222 5.56 -2.78 -7.08
CA LEU A 222 6.39 -2.53 -5.89
C LEU A 222 6.53 -3.82 -5.09
N ILE A 223 7.76 -4.13 -4.68
CA ILE A 223 8.07 -5.22 -3.77
C ILE A 223 8.59 -4.60 -2.49
N LEU A 224 7.76 -4.66 -1.46
CA LEU A 224 8.01 -4.08 -0.16
C LEU A 224 8.46 -5.17 0.80
N ILE A 225 9.63 -5.00 1.43
CA ILE A 225 10.16 -5.95 2.41
C ILE A 225 10.45 -5.21 3.71
N THR A 226 9.79 -5.60 4.79
CA THR A 226 9.93 -5.00 6.13
C THR A 226 9.77 -6.06 7.22
N ASP A 227 10.27 -5.78 8.40
CA ASP A 227 10.08 -6.63 9.58
C ASP A 227 9.33 -5.92 10.72
N GLY A 228 8.84 -4.69 10.46
CA GLY A 228 8.24 -3.83 11.48
C GLY A 228 6.88 -3.23 11.08
N GLU A 229 6.30 -2.57 12.07
CA GLU A 229 5.16 -1.69 11.94
C GLU A 229 5.66 -0.29 11.57
N ASP A 230 4.85 0.45 10.80
CA ASP A 230 5.12 1.87 10.56
C ASP A 230 5.11 2.66 11.86
N ASN A 231 6.17 3.42 12.12
CA ASN A 231 6.30 4.24 13.32
C ASN A 231 6.95 5.62 13.08
N ALA A 232 7.30 5.92 11.82
CA ALA A 232 8.02 7.15 11.48
C ALA A 232 7.40 7.91 10.31
N SER A 233 6.41 7.34 9.60
CA SER A 233 5.76 8.04 8.48
C SER A 233 4.94 9.24 8.93
N SER A 234 4.88 10.24 8.07
CA SER A 234 3.95 11.37 8.17
C SER A 234 2.56 11.05 7.61
N LEU A 235 2.46 10.09 6.70
CA LEU A 235 1.22 9.62 6.11
C LEU A 235 0.59 8.49 6.90
N LEU A 236 -0.74 8.34 6.75
CA LEU A 236 -1.50 7.21 7.27
C LEU A 236 -1.69 6.14 6.19
N LEU A 237 -1.97 4.90 6.62
CA LEU A 237 -2.20 3.77 5.73
C LEU A 237 -3.26 4.07 4.64
N GLU A 238 -4.40 4.65 5.04
CA GLU A 238 -5.49 4.98 4.13
C GLU A 238 -5.10 6.04 3.10
N GLN A 239 -4.30 7.04 3.51
CA GLN A 239 -3.78 8.07 2.61
C GLN A 239 -2.81 7.47 1.59
N THR A 240 -1.96 6.55 2.04
CA THR A 240 -1.02 5.81 1.20
C THR A 240 -1.74 4.97 0.14
N ILE A 241 -2.71 4.16 0.55
CA ILE A 241 -3.53 3.35 -0.36
C ILE A 241 -4.23 4.26 -1.39
N ARG A 242 -4.88 5.32 -0.91
CA ARG A 242 -5.58 6.29 -1.77
C ARG A 242 -4.62 6.92 -2.79
N ARG A 243 -3.41 7.29 -2.37
CA ARG A 243 -2.41 7.88 -3.28
C ARG A 243 -2.01 6.90 -4.37
N VAL A 244 -1.73 5.65 -4.03
CA VAL A 244 -1.40 4.60 -5.00
C VAL A 244 -2.54 4.38 -5.99
N GLN A 245 -3.78 4.31 -5.51
CA GLN A 245 -4.96 4.15 -6.36
C GLN A 245 -5.21 5.34 -7.31
N GLN A 246 -4.86 6.57 -6.89
CA GLN A 246 -4.92 7.78 -7.74
C GLN A 246 -3.91 7.77 -8.89
N LEU A 247 -2.79 7.10 -8.71
CA LEU A 247 -1.75 6.99 -9.74
C LEU A 247 -2.07 5.95 -10.82
N SER A 248 -3.24 5.31 -10.78
CA SER A 248 -3.53 4.08 -11.55
C SER A 248 -2.44 3.02 -11.34
N GLY A 249 -1.92 2.96 -10.15
CA GLY A 249 -0.59 2.68 -9.73
C GLY A 249 -0.15 1.23 -9.76
N PRO A 250 1.02 0.98 -9.15
CA PRO A 250 1.64 -0.34 -9.16
C PRO A 250 0.84 -1.36 -8.38
N VAL A 251 1.00 -2.63 -8.77
CA VAL A 251 0.64 -3.77 -7.92
C VAL A 251 1.68 -3.88 -6.80
N ILE A 252 1.25 -3.94 -5.54
CA ILE A 252 2.15 -4.00 -4.40
C ILE A 252 2.18 -5.42 -3.83
N TYR A 253 3.37 -6.04 -3.85
CA TYR A 253 3.67 -7.26 -3.12
C TYR A 253 4.39 -6.91 -1.84
N THR A 254 3.98 -7.50 -0.72
CA THR A 254 4.61 -7.26 0.58
C THR A 254 5.18 -8.54 1.16
N ILE A 255 6.37 -8.46 1.75
CA ILE A 255 7.02 -9.54 2.47
C ILE A 255 7.28 -9.07 3.88
N GLY A 256 6.45 -9.51 4.83
CA GLY A 256 6.54 -9.15 6.23
C GLY A 256 7.37 -10.18 7.02
N LEU A 257 8.56 -9.82 7.43
CA LEU A 257 9.49 -10.67 8.19
C LEU A 257 9.16 -10.64 9.69
N LEU A 258 7.88 -10.85 10.03
CA LEU A 258 7.29 -10.71 11.37
C LEU A 258 7.54 -11.94 12.25
N PHE A 259 8.76 -12.46 12.26
CA PHE A 259 9.18 -13.62 13.04
C PHE A 259 10.37 -13.26 13.95
N GLY A 260 10.57 -14.05 15.00
CA GLY A 260 11.59 -13.82 16.03
C GLY A 260 10.99 -13.31 17.32
N ASP A 261 11.82 -13.23 18.36
CA ASP A 261 11.39 -12.81 19.70
C ASP A 261 11.38 -11.29 19.87
N ASP A 262 11.91 -10.57 18.88
CA ASP A 262 12.09 -9.11 18.91
C ASP A 262 10.79 -8.34 18.56
N VAL A 263 9.80 -9.02 17.96
CA VAL A 263 8.53 -8.41 17.54
C VAL A 263 7.41 -8.85 18.46
N SER A 264 6.74 -7.89 19.11
CA SER A 264 5.59 -8.22 19.94
C SER A 264 4.42 -8.75 19.09
N LYS A 265 3.57 -9.62 19.70
CA LYS A 265 2.40 -10.16 18.99
C LYS A 265 1.38 -9.08 18.56
N ALA A 266 1.36 -7.93 19.21
CA ALA A 266 0.49 -6.83 18.88
C ALA A 266 1.03 -6.09 17.64
N GLU A 267 2.30 -5.70 17.64
CA GLU A 267 2.99 -5.07 16.52
C GLU A 267 2.94 -5.96 15.27
N ALA A 268 3.27 -7.26 15.40
CA ALA A 268 3.16 -8.22 14.29
C ALA A 268 1.75 -8.27 13.67
N ARG A 269 0.68 -8.17 14.48
CA ARG A 269 -0.70 -8.16 13.96
C ARG A 269 -1.03 -6.86 13.23
N HIS A 270 -0.56 -5.71 13.74
CA HIS A 270 -0.78 -4.41 13.11
C HIS A 270 -0.02 -4.33 11.79
N ALA A 271 1.28 -4.66 11.80
CA ALA A 271 2.10 -4.71 10.59
C ALA A 271 1.50 -5.66 9.54
N ARG A 272 1.11 -6.87 9.94
CA ARG A 272 0.45 -7.84 9.05
C ARG A 272 -0.77 -7.24 8.37
N ARG A 273 -1.67 -6.62 9.15
CA ARG A 273 -2.90 -6.04 8.62
C ARG A 273 -2.61 -4.92 7.61
N ALA A 274 -1.65 -4.04 7.92
CA ALA A 274 -1.26 -2.96 7.02
C ALA A 274 -0.68 -3.49 5.69
N LEU A 275 0.21 -4.48 5.77
CA LEU A 275 0.81 -5.12 4.60
C LEU A 275 -0.22 -5.88 3.75
N GLU A 276 -1.16 -6.60 4.39
CA GLU A 276 -2.28 -7.26 3.71
C GLU A 276 -3.18 -6.25 3.00
N MET A 277 -3.50 -5.11 3.63
CA MET A 277 -4.30 -4.05 3.01
C MET A 277 -3.60 -3.42 1.82
N LEU A 278 -2.32 -3.03 1.94
CA LEU A 278 -1.53 -2.47 0.83
C LEU A 278 -1.53 -3.39 -0.39
N SER A 279 -1.31 -4.69 -0.17
CA SER A 279 -1.29 -5.67 -1.25
C SER A 279 -2.69 -5.90 -1.84
N THR A 280 -3.70 -6.16 -1.02
CA THR A 280 -5.06 -6.48 -1.47
C THR A 280 -5.68 -5.34 -2.26
N GLU A 281 -5.55 -4.11 -1.79
CA GLU A 281 -6.13 -2.92 -2.43
C GLU A 281 -5.50 -2.61 -3.79
N THR A 282 -4.30 -3.11 -4.04
CA THR A 282 -3.56 -2.91 -5.30
C THR A 282 -3.54 -4.13 -6.21
N GLY A 283 -4.09 -5.26 -5.76
CA GLY A 283 -4.17 -6.51 -6.54
C GLY A 283 -2.95 -7.42 -6.38
N GLY A 284 -2.05 -7.12 -5.45
CA GLY A 284 -0.92 -7.95 -5.11
C GLY A 284 -1.20 -8.98 -4.02
N MET A 285 -0.14 -9.45 -3.35
CA MET A 285 -0.21 -10.43 -2.28
C MET A 285 0.78 -10.13 -1.17
N ALA A 286 0.38 -10.43 0.08
CA ALA A 286 1.24 -10.31 1.25
C ALA A 286 1.76 -11.69 1.67
N PHE A 287 3.05 -11.78 1.90
CA PHE A 287 3.74 -12.97 2.35
C PHE A 287 4.30 -12.79 3.76
N PHE A 288 4.18 -13.83 4.56
CA PHE A 288 4.67 -13.81 5.95
C PHE A 288 5.46 -15.09 6.23
N PRO A 289 6.75 -15.11 5.84
CA PRO A 289 7.61 -16.24 6.12
C PRO A 289 7.72 -16.48 7.63
N LYS A 290 7.98 -17.73 8.00
CA LYS A 290 8.24 -18.13 9.39
C LYS A 290 9.73 -18.09 9.74
N SER A 291 10.57 -18.01 8.73
CA SER A 291 12.03 -17.91 8.88
C SER A 291 12.66 -17.29 7.64
N ILE A 292 13.92 -16.90 7.76
CA ILE A 292 14.68 -16.21 6.71
C ILE A 292 14.92 -17.11 5.50
N GLU A 293 14.98 -18.43 5.67
CA GLU A 293 15.24 -19.41 4.62
C GLU A 293 14.09 -19.49 3.61
N GLN A 294 12.89 -19.05 3.98
CA GLN A 294 11.73 -19.06 3.07
C GLN A 294 11.72 -17.90 2.08
N ILE A 295 12.58 -16.90 2.25
CA ILE A 295 12.56 -15.68 1.42
C ILE A 295 12.85 -15.99 -0.05
N ASP A 296 13.82 -16.84 -0.34
CA ASP A 296 14.18 -17.23 -1.72
C ASP A 296 12.99 -17.89 -2.44
N GLN A 297 12.25 -18.76 -1.72
CA GLN A 297 11.04 -19.39 -2.26
C GLN A 297 9.94 -18.36 -2.53
N ILE A 298 9.72 -17.41 -1.61
CA ILE A 298 8.73 -16.36 -1.76
C ILE A 298 9.09 -15.44 -2.92
N ALA A 299 10.37 -15.08 -3.07
CA ALA A 299 10.83 -14.28 -4.21
C ALA A 299 10.51 -14.96 -5.56
N ALA A 300 10.73 -16.26 -5.65
CA ALA A 300 10.39 -17.05 -6.84
C ALA A 300 8.86 -17.13 -7.06
N GLU A 301 8.06 -17.18 -5.99
CA GLU A 301 6.59 -17.16 -6.07
C GLU A 301 6.07 -15.81 -6.54
N VAL A 302 6.60 -14.71 -6.02
CA VAL A 302 6.29 -13.34 -6.47
C VAL A 302 6.62 -13.17 -7.96
N ALA A 303 7.83 -13.59 -8.39
CA ALA A 303 8.24 -13.50 -9.79
C ALA A 303 7.27 -14.26 -10.70
N ARG A 304 6.85 -15.47 -10.30
CA ARG A 304 5.88 -16.28 -11.06
C ARG A 304 4.51 -15.60 -11.11
N ASP A 305 4.03 -15.07 -10.00
CA ASP A 305 2.73 -14.38 -9.93
C ASP A 305 2.70 -13.15 -10.86
N ILE A 306 3.74 -12.33 -10.86
CA ILE A 306 3.86 -11.16 -11.74
C ILE A 306 3.77 -11.55 -13.21
N ARG A 307 4.33 -12.70 -13.60
CA ARG A 307 4.37 -13.18 -14.99
C ARG A 307 3.05 -13.79 -15.46
N SER A 308 2.33 -14.45 -14.55
CA SER A 308 1.06 -15.13 -14.85
C SER A 308 -0.17 -14.24 -14.83
N GLN A 309 0.00 -12.92 -14.70
CA GLN A 309 -1.12 -11.98 -14.69
C GLN A 309 -1.72 -11.79 -16.07
N TYR A 310 -3.05 -11.78 -16.11
CA TYR A 310 -3.83 -11.28 -17.23
C TYR A 310 -3.87 -9.76 -17.18
N THR A 311 -3.77 -9.11 -18.33
CA THR A 311 -4.00 -7.68 -18.48
C THR A 311 -5.34 -7.48 -19.19
N LEU A 312 -6.28 -6.85 -18.49
CA LEU A 312 -7.64 -6.60 -18.94
C LEU A 312 -7.83 -5.09 -19.13
N GLY A 313 -8.32 -4.67 -20.27
CA GLY A 313 -8.60 -3.26 -20.50
C GLY A 313 -10.06 -3.03 -20.89
N TYR A 314 -10.64 -1.95 -20.36
CA TYR A 314 -11.99 -1.51 -20.72
C TYR A 314 -12.09 0.01 -20.70
N HIS A 315 -13.08 0.54 -21.41
CA HIS A 315 -13.48 1.94 -21.25
C HIS A 315 -14.60 2.02 -20.24
N SER A 316 -14.41 2.84 -19.20
CA SER A 316 -15.46 3.05 -18.22
C SER A 316 -16.71 3.64 -18.89
N THR A 317 -17.87 3.10 -18.52
CA THR A 317 -19.17 3.66 -18.93
C THR A 317 -19.52 4.97 -18.22
N LYS A 318 -18.77 5.31 -17.14
CA LYS A 318 -18.90 6.59 -16.43
C LYS A 318 -17.92 7.61 -17.01
N PRO A 319 -18.33 8.88 -17.16
CA PRO A 319 -17.43 9.95 -17.64
C PRO A 319 -16.22 10.12 -16.70
N SER A 320 -15.03 10.33 -17.25
CA SER A 320 -13.81 10.61 -16.47
C SER A 320 -13.91 11.90 -15.64
N THR A 321 -14.87 12.77 -15.97
CA THR A 321 -15.17 14.02 -15.25
C THR A 321 -15.91 13.81 -13.93
N GLU A 322 -16.51 12.63 -13.69
CA GLU A 322 -17.10 12.30 -12.39
C GLU A 322 -15.98 11.91 -11.41
N PRO A 323 -15.71 12.76 -10.39
CA PRO A 323 -14.71 12.44 -9.39
C PRO A 323 -15.20 11.33 -8.46
N GLY A 324 -14.27 10.68 -7.79
CA GLY A 324 -14.57 9.69 -6.77
C GLY A 324 -13.90 8.36 -7.04
N PHE A 325 -13.90 7.52 -6.03
CA PHE A 325 -13.40 6.15 -6.12
C PHE A 325 -14.38 5.29 -6.91
N ARG A 326 -13.88 4.51 -7.85
CA ARG A 326 -14.63 3.55 -8.65
C ARG A 326 -14.22 2.15 -8.26
N ARG A 327 -15.15 1.43 -7.68
CA ARG A 327 -14.91 0.05 -7.28
C ARG A 327 -14.90 -0.85 -8.50
N VAL A 328 -13.93 -1.77 -8.56
CA VAL A 328 -13.82 -2.76 -9.62
C VAL A 328 -13.94 -4.15 -9.02
N ASP A 329 -14.84 -4.95 -9.57
CA ASP A 329 -15.01 -6.35 -9.24
C ASP A 329 -14.76 -7.19 -10.52
N VAL A 330 -13.83 -8.14 -10.46
CA VAL A 330 -13.52 -9.03 -11.58
C VAL A 330 -13.79 -10.47 -11.17
N THR A 331 -14.52 -11.19 -11.98
CA THR A 331 -14.77 -12.62 -11.80
C THR A 331 -14.29 -13.39 -13.02
N ALA A 332 -13.87 -14.63 -12.81
CA ALA A 332 -13.51 -15.53 -13.88
C ALA A 332 -14.23 -16.86 -13.74
N GLN A 333 -14.64 -17.43 -14.86
CA GLN A 333 -15.31 -18.73 -14.93
C GLN A 333 -14.78 -19.54 -16.11
N ALA A 334 -14.50 -20.83 -15.88
CA ALA A 334 -14.09 -21.73 -16.93
C ALA A 334 -14.82 -23.07 -16.82
N LYS A 335 -15.17 -23.64 -17.97
CA LYS A 335 -15.88 -24.92 -18.03
C LYS A 335 -15.01 -26.04 -17.45
N GLY A 336 -15.54 -26.78 -16.50
CA GLY A 336 -14.84 -27.91 -15.88
C GLY A 336 -13.92 -27.54 -14.72
N MET A 337 -13.86 -26.25 -14.33
CA MET A 337 -13.16 -25.75 -13.13
C MET A 337 -14.17 -25.41 -12.04
N GLY A 338 -13.71 -25.42 -10.79
CA GLY A 338 -14.46 -24.93 -9.64
C GLY A 338 -14.57 -23.40 -9.62
N PRO A 339 -15.01 -22.82 -8.48
CA PRO A 339 -15.02 -21.38 -8.31
C PRO A 339 -13.59 -20.83 -8.34
N LEU A 340 -13.31 -19.96 -9.30
CA LEU A 340 -12.01 -19.30 -9.45
C LEU A 340 -11.95 -18.05 -8.58
N THR A 341 -10.79 -17.80 -7.99
CA THR A 341 -10.50 -16.55 -7.27
C THR A 341 -9.72 -15.62 -8.19
N VAL A 342 -10.21 -14.40 -8.37
CA VAL A 342 -9.50 -13.38 -9.15
C VAL A 342 -8.96 -12.32 -8.18
N ARG A 343 -7.68 -12.02 -8.31
CA ARG A 343 -6.96 -11.01 -7.56
C ARG A 343 -6.57 -9.88 -8.50
N THR A 344 -7.08 -8.70 -8.24
CA THR A 344 -6.80 -7.46 -8.96
C THR A 344 -7.01 -6.28 -8.03
N ARG A 345 -6.66 -5.06 -8.42
CA ARG A 345 -6.95 -3.87 -7.62
C ARG A 345 -8.45 -3.74 -7.34
N THR A 346 -8.81 -3.27 -6.15
CA THR A 346 -10.21 -3.12 -5.71
C THR A 346 -10.92 -1.95 -6.39
N GLY A 347 -10.18 -1.03 -6.98
CA GLY A 347 -10.71 0.12 -7.67
C GLY A 347 -9.64 1.17 -7.99
N TYR A 348 -10.09 2.31 -8.46
CA TYR A 348 -9.21 3.41 -8.86
C TYR A 348 -9.92 4.76 -8.75
N PHE A 349 -9.15 5.84 -8.83
CA PHE A 349 -9.66 7.19 -9.02
C PHE A 349 -9.43 7.59 -10.49
N PRO A 350 -10.46 8.05 -11.24
CA PRO A 350 -10.27 8.50 -12.60
C PRO A 350 -9.31 9.68 -12.64
N SER A 351 -8.36 9.67 -13.59
CA SER A 351 -7.47 10.80 -13.78
C SER A 351 -8.24 11.94 -14.48
N VAL A 352 -8.54 12.99 -13.73
CA VAL A 352 -9.08 14.22 -14.30
C VAL A 352 -7.93 14.92 -15.03
N ARG A 353 -7.82 14.75 -16.32
CA ARG A 353 -6.83 15.44 -17.15
C ARG A 353 -7.16 16.93 -17.12
N ARG A 354 -6.43 17.73 -16.35
CA ARG A 354 -6.51 19.20 -16.44
C ARG A 354 -5.96 19.58 -17.80
N GLU A 355 -6.81 20.10 -18.71
CA GLU A 355 -6.34 20.76 -19.94
C GLU A 355 -5.29 21.78 -19.55
N LYS A 356 -4.08 21.64 -20.13
CA LYS A 356 -3.08 22.73 -20.04
C LYS A 356 -3.72 23.96 -20.66
N PRO A 357 -3.76 25.12 -19.96
CA PRO A 357 -4.29 26.36 -20.55
C PRO A 357 -3.52 26.62 -21.84
N LYS A 358 -4.26 26.78 -22.95
CA LYS A 358 -3.67 27.18 -24.21
C LYS A 358 -2.92 28.48 -24.00
N PRO A 359 -1.67 28.62 -24.50
CA PRO A 359 -0.97 29.88 -24.41
C PRO A 359 -1.83 30.96 -25.09
N VAL A 360 -2.20 31.97 -24.31
CA VAL A 360 -2.89 33.18 -24.85
C VAL A 360 -1.90 33.80 -25.84
N ALA A 361 -2.24 33.79 -27.11
CA ALA A 361 -1.46 34.48 -28.13
C ALA A 361 -1.42 35.96 -27.73
N ALA A 362 -0.22 36.44 -27.38
CA ALA A 362 0.00 37.87 -27.19
C ALA A 362 -0.27 38.58 -28.54
N LYS A 363 -1.20 39.52 -28.51
CA LYS A 363 -1.43 40.45 -29.63
C LYS A 363 -0.37 41.53 -29.62
#